data_98874769ef97879c1def1cbd3cb039f8
#
_entry.id   98874769ef97879c1def1cbd3cb039f8
#
_cell.length_a   1.000
_cell.length_b   1.000
_cell.length_c   1.000
_cell.angle_alpha   90.00
_cell.angle_beta   90.00
_cell.angle_gamma   90.00
#
_symmetry.space_group_name_H-M   'P 1'
#
loop_
_entity.id
_entity.type
_entity.pdbx_description
1 polymer ?
#
loop_
_entity_poly.entity_id
_entity_poly.type
_entity_poly.pdbx_seq_one_letter_code
_entity_poly.pdbx_strand_id
1 'polypeptide(L)'
;MYDKKVIVLLMMLSIAHFSHTPHLLITDPSTWQNSSVWNHDATLWSILKPGSDFYDAYSYGFDLEFILRKLAHISFFGVLALLFYWNLKEIRGRFLKAWLLLAAFAFLDEIHQAFIIGRDGRIADVMIDSFGGALFLFFLYNFRNKKTSKVSNLN
;
A
#
# COMPACT_ATOMS: atom_id res chain seq x y z
N MET A 1 23.43 12.79 -3.02
CA MET A 1 22.17 12.74 -2.22
C MET A 1 21.04 12.39 -3.20
N TYR A 2 20.49 11.20 -3.10
CA TYR A 2 19.44 10.75 -4.03
C TYR A 2 18.22 11.68 -3.95
N ASP A 3 17.62 11.97 -5.11
CA ASP A 3 16.39 12.74 -5.15
C ASP A 3 15.29 11.94 -4.42
N LYS A 4 14.65 12.56 -3.43
CA LYS A 4 13.57 11.93 -2.65
C LYS A 4 12.44 11.42 -3.53
N LYS A 5 12.22 12.04 -4.69
CA LYS A 5 11.21 11.61 -5.67
C LYS A 5 11.59 10.28 -6.32
N VAL A 6 12.88 10.05 -6.56
CA VAL A 6 13.37 8.77 -7.10
C VAL A 6 13.10 7.64 -6.11
N ILE A 7 13.30 7.88 -4.81
CA ILE A 7 13.02 6.87 -3.78
C ILE A 7 11.53 6.53 -3.73
N VAL A 8 10.65 7.54 -3.83
CA VAL A 8 9.18 7.30 -3.92
C VAL A 8 8.86 6.45 -5.15
N LEU A 9 9.39 6.82 -6.31
CA LEU A 9 9.13 6.08 -7.55
C LEU A 9 9.61 4.63 -7.46
N LEU A 10 10.82 4.40 -6.95
CA LEU A 10 11.34 3.04 -6.76
C LEU A 10 10.47 2.22 -5.81
N MET A 11 9.97 2.83 -4.72
CA MET A 11 9.07 2.16 -3.80
C MET A 11 7.73 1.79 -4.45
N MET A 12 7.14 2.73 -5.22
CA MET A 12 5.90 2.47 -5.98
C MET A 12 6.10 1.36 -7.02
N LEU A 13 7.22 1.37 -7.75
CA LEU A 13 7.56 0.32 -8.71
C LEU A 13 7.79 -1.04 -8.04
N SER A 14 8.41 -1.06 -6.87
CA SER A 14 8.59 -2.31 -6.09
C SER A 14 7.25 -2.89 -5.66
N ILE A 15 6.34 -2.06 -5.13
CA ILE A 15 4.98 -2.49 -4.77
C ILE A 15 4.27 -3.03 -6.02
N ALA A 16 4.25 -2.25 -7.11
CA ALA A 16 3.61 -2.65 -8.36
C ALA A 16 4.18 -3.96 -8.95
N HIS A 17 5.49 -4.20 -8.81
CA HIS A 17 6.11 -5.45 -9.25
C HIS A 17 5.57 -6.66 -8.46
N PHE A 18 5.54 -6.57 -7.12
CA PHE A 18 5.01 -7.65 -6.29
C PHE A 18 3.49 -7.83 -6.47
N SER A 19 2.75 -6.74 -6.65
CA SER A 19 1.32 -6.76 -6.97
C SER A 19 1.03 -7.41 -8.33
N HIS A 20 1.94 -7.23 -9.30
CA HIS A 20 1.83 -7.83 -10.63
C HIS A 20 2.18 -9.33 -10.67
N THR A 21 2.80 -9.88 -9.62
CA THR A 21 3.29 -11.26 -9.59
C THR A 21 2.18 -12.21 -9.09
N PRO A 22 1.64 -13.12 -9.93
CA PRO A 22 0.58 -14.06 -9.53
C PRO A 22 1.11 -15.13 -8.60
N HIS A 23 0.25 -15.63 -7.70
CA HIS A 23 0.58 -16.70 -6.74
C HIS A 23 1.87 -16.47 -5.95
N LEU A 24 2.18 -15.20 -5.67
CA LEU A 24 3.37 -14.83 -4.89
C LEU A 24 3.22 -15.34 -3.45
N LEU A 25 4.23 -16.11 -3.00
CA LEU A 25 4.38 -16.56 -1.63
C LEU A 25 5.57 -15.87 -0.97
N ILE A 26 5.37 -15.30 0.20
CA ILE A 26 6.47 -14.66 0.95
C ILE A 26 7.48 -15.68 1.43
N THR A 27 6.99 -16.87 1.79
CA THR A 27 7.80 -17.99 2.27
C THR A 27 8.57 -18.73 1.17
N ASP A 28 8.22 -18.50 -0.10
CA ASP A 28 8.88 -19.14 -1.25
C ASP A 28 9.36 -18.13 -2.29
N PRO A 29 10.64 -17.68 -2.21
CA PRO A 29 11.19 -16.71 -3.16
C PRO A 29 11.19 -17.15 -4.63
N SER A 30 11.06 -18.45 -4.92
CA SER A 30 10.98 -18.94 -6.31
C SER A 30 9.74 -18.40 -7.04
N THR A 31 8.68 -18.07 -6.30
CA THR A 31 7.43 -17.53 -6.83
C THR A 31 7.49 -16.03 -7.18
N TRP A 32 8.52 -15.31 -6.74
CA TRP A 32 8.60 -13.85 -6.87
C TRP A 32 8.83 -13.36 -8.31
N GLN A 33 9.17 -14.28 -9.21
CA GLN A 33 9.39 -14.01 -10.63
C GLN A 33 8.35 -14.72 -11.53
N ASN A 34 7.23 -15.16 -10.97
CA ASN A 34 6.15 -15.76 -11.74
C ASN A 34 5.69 -14.80 -12.84
N SER A 35 5.59 -15.32 -14.06
CA SER A 35 5.09 -14.54 -15.19
C SER A 35 3.61 -14.23 -15.02
N SER A 36 3.23 -12.97 -15.14
CA SER A 36 1.86 -12.53 -15.08
C SER A 36 1.16 -12.67 -16.43
N VAL A 37 -0.14 -12.91 -16.37
CA VAL A 37 -1.01 -12.91 -17.53
C VAL A 37 -2.13 -11.91 -17.31
N TRP A 38 -2.29 -11.00 -18.27
CA TRP A 38 -3.34 -9.99 -18.23
C TRP A 38 -4.70 -10.61 -18.56
N ASN A 39 -5.71 -10.32 -17.78
CA ASN A 39 -7.09 -10.72 -18.02
C ASN A 39 -7.74 -9.73 -19.01
N HIS A 40 -7.76 -10.08 -20.29
CA HIS A 40 -8.32 -9.24 -21.35
C HIS A 40 -9.85 -9.13 -21.30
N ASP A 41 -10.54 -10.02 -20.59
CA ASP A 41 -11.99 -9.97 -20.42
C ASP A 41 -12.43 -9.04 -19.27
N ALA A 42 -11.48 -8.66 -18.39
CA ALA A 42 -11.74 -7.73 -17.32
C ALA A 42 -11.83 -6.28 -17.86
N THR A 43 -12.79 -5.52 -17.33
CA THR A 43 -12.95 -4.09 -17.60
C THR A 43 -13.09 -3.34 -16.27
N LEU A 44 -12.81 -2.05 -16.25
CA LEU A 44 -13.05 -1.25 -15.05
C LEU A 44 -14.50 -1.36 -14.55
N TRP A 45 -15.46 -1.45 -15.47
CA TRP A 45 -16.86 -1.64 -15.11
C TRP A 45 -17.11 -3.01 -14.47
N SER A 46 -16.55 -4.09 -15.02
CA SER A 46 -16.73 -5.44 -14.45
C SER A 46 -16.10 -5.55 -13.06
N ILE A 47 -14.99 -4.84 -12.80
CA ILE A 47 -14.31 -4.82 -11.51
C ILE A 47 -15.10 -3.97 -10.49
N LEU A 48 -15.53 -2.77 -10.86
CA LEU A 48 -16.08 -1.79 -9.93
C LEU A 48 -17.62 -1.84 -9.81
N LYS A 49 -18.32 -2.66 -10.59
CA LYS A 49 -19.78 -2.81 -10.47
C LYS A 49 -20.16 -3.38 -9.09
N PRO A 50 -21.28 -2.96 -8.48
CA PRO A 50 -21.77 -3.56 -7.25
C PRO A 50 -21.91 -5.07 -7.36
N GLY A 51 -21.43 -5.81 -6.34
CA GLY A 51 -21.48 -7.28 -6.31
C GLY A 51 -20.39 -7.96 -7.14
N SER A 52 -19.34 -7.26 -7.57
CA SER A 52 -18.13 -7.89 -8.12
C SER A 52 -17.23 -8.43 -7.00
N ASP A 53 -16.33 -9.34 -7.34
CA ASP A 53 -15.35 -9.95 -6.43
C ASP A 53 -14.47 -8.90 -5.72
N PHE A 54 -14.36 -7.69 -6.31
CA PHE A 54 -13.64 -6.57 -5.72
C PHE A 54 -14.20 -6.15 -4.35
N TYR A 55 -15.50 -6.37 -4.11
CA TYR A 55 -16.18 -6.05 -2.85
C TYR A 55 -16.35 -7.25 -1.92
N ASP A 56 -15.90 -8.43 -2.34
CA ASP A 56 -16.05 -9.63 -1.54
C ASP A 56 -15.14 -9.65 -0.32
N ALA A 57 -15.64 -10.21 0.77
CA ALA A 57 -14.84 -10.52 1.95
C ALA A 57 -13.88 -11.68 1.64
N TYR A 58 -12.83 -11.82 2.46
CA TYR A 58 -11.93 -12.97 2.34
C TYR A 58 -12.68 -14.26 2.61
N SER A 59 -12.63 -15.17 1.63
CA SER A 59 -13.23 -16.52 1.71
C SER A 59 -12.25 -17.60 2.18
N TYR A 60 -10.97 -17.24 2.37
CA TYR A 60 -9.89 -18.16 2.74
C TYR A 60 -9.55 -18.07 4.22
N GLY A 61 -9.04 -19.19 4.78
CA GLY A 61 -8.55 -19.22 6.16
C GLY A 61 -7.35 -18.31 6.37
N PHE A 62 -7.17 -17.85 7.61
CA PHE A 62 -6.01 -17.04 8.03
C PHE A 62 -4.80 -17.95 8.24
N ASP A 63 -4.16 -18.40 7.16
CA ASP A 63 -2.90 -19.13 7.24
C ASP A 63 -1.69 -18.17 7.44
N LEU A 64 -0.53 -18.76 7.68
CA LEU A 64 0.70 -17.99 7.91
C LEU A 64 1.03 -17.10 6.71
N GLU A 65 0.87 -17.61 5.50
CA GLU A 65 1.16 -16.86 4.26
C GLU A 65 0.24 -15.63 4.11
N PHE A 66 -1.04 -15.79 4.41
CA PHE A 66 -1.98 -14.67 4.44
C PHE A 66 -1.54 -13.58 5.43
N ILE A 67 -1.18 -13.98 6.66
CA ILE A 67 -0.73 -13.03 7.70
C ILE A 67 0.54 -12.31 7.27
N LEU A 68 1.54 -13.03 6.77
CA LEU A 68 2.81 -12.46 6.32
C LEU A 68 2.59 -11.48 5.17
N ARG A 69 1.74 -11.81 4.21
CA ARG A 69 1.39 -10.95 3.10
C ARG A 69 0.71 -9.65 3.57
N LYS A 70 -0.24 -9.74 4.51
CA LYS A 70 -0.89 -8.52 5.07
C LYS A 70 0.08 -7.66 5.88
N LEU A 71 0.98 -8.26 6.64
CA LEU A 71 2.04 -7.52 7.35
C LEU A 71 3.01 -6.84 6.38
N ALA A 72 3.38 -7.50 5.28
CA ALA A 72 4.19 -6.91 4.24
C ALA A 72 3.47 -5.68 3.61
N HIS A 73 2.19 -5.81 3.25
CA HIS A 73 1.38 -4.70 2.73
C HIS A 73 1.36 -3.51 3.70
N ILE A 74 0.96 -3.72 4.96
CA ILE A 74 0.97 -2.69 6.00
C ILE A 74 2.34 -1.99 6.08
N SER A 75 3.43 -2.75 6.00
CA SER A 75 4.78 -2.23 6.12
C SER A 75 5.19 -1.41 4.88
N PHE A 76 5.00 -1.95 3.68
CA PHE A 76 5.36 -1.28 2.42
C PHE A 76 4.54 -0.01 2.21
N PHE A 77 3.23 -0.08 2.40
CA PHE A 77 2.35 1.09 2.28
C PHE A 77 2.56 2.09 3.42
N GLY A 78 2.88 1.62 4.64
CA GLY A 78 3.27 2.48 5.74
C GLY A 78 4.55 3.29 5.44
N VAL A 79 5.59 2.64 4.90
CA VAL A 79 6.82 3.32 4.47
C VAL A 79 6.53 4.28 3.31
N LEU A 80 5.72 3.89 2.33
CA LEU A 80 5.33 4.76 1.22
C LEU A 80 4.60 6.02 1.72
N ALA A 81 3.73 5.91 2.74
CA ALA A 81 3.07 7.06 3.36
C ALA A 81 4.08 8.05 3.95
N LEU A 82 5.12 7.56 4.64
CA LEU A 82 6.20 8.39 5.15
C LEU A 82 6.99 9.05 4.02
N LEU A 83 7.26 8.34 2.93
CA LEU A 83 7.96 8.88 1.77
C LEU A 83 7.13 9.97 1.09
N PHE A 84 5.81 9.80 0.92
CA PHE A 84 4.93 10.87 0.45
C PHE A 84 4.97 12.08 1.39
N TYR A 85 4.85 11.85 2.69
CA TYR A 85 4.94 12.92 3.68
C TYR A 85 6.24 13.71 3.55
N TRP A 86 7.40 13.06 3.41
CA TRP A 86 8.69 13.76 3.31
C TRP A 86 8.91 14.46 1.97
N ASN A 87 8.19 14.08 0.91
CA ASN A 87 8.23 14.74 -0.40
C ASN A 87 7.28 15.95 -0.50
N LEU A 88 6.24 15.99 0.31
CA LEU A 88 5.35 17.15 0.37
C LEU A 88 6.04 18.33 1.07
N LYS A 89 5.80 19.54 0.56
CA LYS A 89 6.24 20.77 1.22
C LYS A 89 5.56 20.90 2.59
N GLU A 90 6.12 21.73 3.47
CA GLU A 90 5.49 22.03 4.77
C GLU A 90 4.25 22.92 4.58
N ILE A 91 3.13 22.28 4.31
CA ILE A 91 1.85 22.90 4.08
C ILE A 91 0.81 22.38 5.09
N ARG A 92 -0.21 23.19 5.34
CA ARG A 92 -1.33 22.77 6.20
C ARG A 92 -1.95 21.48 5.66
N GLY A 93 -2.20 20.53 6.56
CA GLY A 93 -2.80 19.23 6.20
C GLY A 93 -1.83 18.26 5.52
N ARG A 94 -0.50 18.44 5.65
CA ARG A 94 0.53 17.59 5.04
C ARG A 94 0.32 16.10 5.36
N PHE A 95 -0.06 15.75 6.59
CA PHE A 95 -0.36 14.37 6.97
C PHE A 95 -1.55 13.80 6.18
N LEU A 96 -2.64 14.55 6.13
CA LEU A 96 -3.84 14.13 5.37
C LEU A 96 -3.53 14.00 3.88
N LYS A 97 -2.76 14.92 3.29
CA LYS A 97 -2.38 14.84 1.88
C LYS A 97 -1.50 13.64 1.58
N ALA A 98 -0.55 13.32 2.46
CA ALA A 98 0.27 12.11 2.32
C ALA A 98 -0.59 10.83 2.38
N TRP A 99 -1.53 10.79 3.31
CA TRP A 99 -2.46 9.67 3.45
C TRP A 99 -3.40 9.53 2.24
N LEU A 100 -3.95 10.64 1.72
CA LEU A 100 -4.80 10.60 0.53
C LEU A 100 -4.05 10.13 -0.72
N LEU A 101 -2.79 10.57 -0.90
CA LEU A 101 -1.94 10.08 -1.99
C LEU A 101 -1.69 8.58 -1.87
N LEU A 102 -1.45 8.09 -0.64
CA LEU A 102 -1.29 6.67 -0.38
C LEU A 102 -2.56 5.89 -0.67
N ALA A 103 -3.72 6.33 -0.16
CA ALA A 103 -5.01 5.66 -0.38
C ALA A 103 -5.37 5.59 -1.87
N ALA A 104 -5.10 6.67 -2.61
CA ALA A 104 -5.27 6.68 -4.06
C ALA A 104 -4.34 5.67 -4.76
N PHE A 105 -3.08 5.58 -4.33
CA PHE A 105 -2.15 4.59 -4.88
C PHE A 105 -2.57 3.16 -4.52
N ALA A 106 -2.98 2.89 -3.28
CA ALA A 106 -3.49 1.59 -2.86
C ALA A 106 -4.71 1.16 -3.69
N PHE A 107 -5.64 2.08 -3.93
CA PHE A 107 -6.80 1.81 -4.77
C PHE A 107 -6.42 1.46 -6.21
N LEU A 108 -5.47 2.20 -6.80
CA LEU A 108 -4.97 1.92 -8.16
C LEU A 108 -4.23 0.59 -8.23
N ASP A 109 -3.46 0.24 -7.19
CA ASP A 109 -2.76 -1.05 -7.10
C ASP A 109 -3.73 -2.22 -7.05
N GLU A 110 -4.80 -2.13 -6.26
CA GLU A 110 -5.82 -3.18 -6.17
C GLU A 110 -6.65 -3.32 -7.45
N ILE A 111 -6.96 -2.20 -8.14
CA ILE A 111 -7.54 -2.27 -9.48
C ILE A 111 -6.58 -2.96 -10.44
N HIS A 112 -5.29 -2.64 -10.42
CA HIS A 112 -4.28 -3.29 -11.25
C HIS A 112 -4.24 -4.80 -10.98
N GLN A 113 -4.24 -5.22 -9.70
CA GLN A 113 -4.27 -6.64 -9.33
C GLN A 113 -5.50 -7.36 -9.91
N ALA A 114 -6.67 -6.73 -9.90
CA ALA A 114 -7.89 -7.32 -10.46
C ALA A 114 -7.82 -7.59 -11.98
N PHE A 115 -6.87 -6.99 -12.70
CA PHE A 115 -6.59 -7.32 -14.11
C PHE A 115 -5.59 -8.46 -14.29
N ILE A 116 -4.99 -8.99 -13.23
CA ILE A 116 -3.97 -10.05 -13.33
C ILE A 116 -4.59 -11.40 -12.98
N ILE A 117 -4.50 -12.36 -13.90
CA ILE A 117 -4.98 -13.73 -13.65
C ILE A 117 -4.19 -14.34 -12.49
N GLY A 118 -4.91 -14.88 -11.49
CA GLY A 118 -4.30 -15.43 -10.27
C GLY A 118 -3.99 -14.40 -9.19
N ARG A 119 -4.53 -13.16 -9.34
CA ARG A 119 -4.58 -12.14 -8.29
C ARG A 119 -6.03 -11.72 -8.04
N ASP A 120 -6.32 -11.39 -6.80
CA ASP A 120 -7.63 -10.89 -6.36
C ASP A 120 -7.44 -9.47 -5.83
N GLY A 121 -7.73 -8.46 -6.66
CA GLY A 121 -7.81 -7.07 -6.19
C GLY A 121 -9.08 -6.88 -5.37
N ARG A 122 -8.95 -6.30 -4.15
CA ARG A 122 -10.07 -6.17 -3.21
C ARG A 122 -10.09 -4.82 -2.51
N ILE A 123 -11.29 -4.27 -2.33
CA ILE A 123 -11.47 -3.05 -1.53
C ILE A 123 -11.01 -3.22 -0.07
N ALA A 124 -11.11 -4.44 0.46
CA ALA A 124 -10.61 -4.75 1.80
C ALA A 124 -9.08 -4.54 1.91
N ASP A 125 -8.33 -4.84 0.85
CA ASP A 125 -6.89 -4.60 0.81
C ASP A 125 -6.55 -3.11 0.73
N VAL A 126 -7.31 -2.32 -0.03
CA VAL A 126 -7.20 -0.84 -0.02
C VAL A 126 -7.38 -0.29 1.40
N MET A 127 -8.33 -0.85 2.17
CA MET A 127 -8.56 -0.41 3.56
C MET A 127 -7.38 -0.80 4.47
N ILE A 128 -6.83 -2.01 4.34
CA ILE A 128 -5.68 -2.48 5.11
C ILE A 128 -4.45 -1.62 4.83
N ASP A 129 -4.16 -1.35 3.56
CA ASP A 129 -3.02 -0.55 3.11
C ASP A 129 -3.15 0.91 3.56
N SER A 130 -4.36 1.48 3.44
CA SER A 130 -4.66 2.83 3.92
C SER A 130 -4.53 2.93 5.44
N PHE A 131 -4.95 1.90 6.18
CA PHE A 131 -4.78 1.81 7.63
C PHE A 131 -3.29 1.71 8.00
N GLY A 132 -2.51 0.89 7.31
CA GLY A 132 -1.05 0.82 7.46
C GLY A 132 -0.40 2.19 7.32
N GLY A 133 -0.74 2.93 6.28
CA GLY A 133 -0.26 4.29 6.07
C GLY A 133 -0.66 5.25 7.19
N ALA A 134 -1.91 5.21 7.65
CA ALA A 134 -2.38 6.02 8.75
C ALA A 134 -1.61 5.72 10.04
N LEU A 135 -1.35 4.44 10.33
CA LEU A 135 -0.62 3.99 11.51
C LEU A 135 0.82 4.55 11.52
N PHE A 136 1.55 4.44 10.41
CA PHE A 136 2.92 4.97 10.30
C PHE A 136 2.96 6.50 10.42
N LEU A 137 2.03 7.19 9.79
CA LEU A 137 1.90 8.65 9.90
C LEU A 137 1.54 9.08 11.32
N PHE A 138 0.70 8.34 12.03
CA PHE A 138 0.35 8.59 13.44
C PHE A 138 1.57 8.44 14.35
N PHE A 139 2.39 7.41 14.17
CA PHE A 139 3.63 7.25 14.93
C PHE A 139 4.61 8.41 14.66
N LEU A 140 4.76 8.81 13.40
CA LEU A 140 5.59 9.96 13.04
C LEU A 140 5.09 11.26 13.71
N TYR A 141 3.78 11.50 13.70
CA TYR A 141 3.18 12.67 14.35
C TYR A 141 3.49 12.70 15.84
N ASN A 142 3.26 11.61 16.56
CA ASN A 142 3.52 11.52 17.99
C ASN A 142 5.02 11.69 18.32
N PHE A 143 5.90 11.11 17.52
CA PHE A 143 7.34 11.23 17.70
C PHE A 143 7.80 12.69 17.55
N ARG A 144 7.29 13.42 16.56
CA ARG A 144 7.59 14.83 16.35
C ARG A 144 7.11 15.70 17.50
N ASN A 145 5.89 15.50 17.98
CA ASN A 145 5.32 16.29 19.08
C ASN A 145 6.10 16.11 20.39
N LYS A 146 6.50 14.86 20.71
CA LYS A 146 7.34 14.59 21.89
C LYS A 146 8.70 15.31 21.83
N LYS A 147 9.30 15.42 20.65
CA LYS A 147 10.57 16.13 20.47
C LYS A 147 10.39 17.64 20.68
N THR A 148 9.32 18.22 20.19
CA THR A 148 9.04 19.65 20.33
C THR A 148 8.78 20.04 21.79
N SER A 149 7.97 19.26 22.53
CA SER A 149 7.69 19.52 23.95
C SER A 149 8.93 19.40 24.83
N LYS A 150 9.85 18.48 24.50
CA LYS A 150 11.10 18.32 25.25
C LYS A 150 12.06 19.52 25.08
N VAL A 151 12.08 20.14 23.91
CA VAL A 151 12.89 21.34 23.64
C VAL A 151 12.30 22.58 24.32
N SER A 152 10.97 22.71 24.38
CA SER A 152 10.31 23.85 25.04
C SER A 152 10.45 23.85 26.58
N ASN A 153 10.72 22.70 27.19
CA ASN A 153 10.91 22.58 28.65
C ASN A 153 12.39 22.78 29.08
N LEU A 154 13.30 23.01 28.14
CA LEU A 154 14.74 23.24 28.41
C LEU A 154 15.14 24.70 28.22
N ASN A 155 14.23 25.54 27.78
CA ASN A 155 14.35 26.99 27.65
C ASN A 155 13.48 27.70 28.68
#